data_eb04a1ed1e8e59222504add40e3e309e
#
_entry.id   eb04a1ed1e8e59222504add40e3e309e
#
_cell.length_a   1.000
_cell.length_b   1.000
_cell.length_c   1.000
_cell.angle_alpha   90.00
_cell.angle_beta   90.00
_cell.angle_gamma   90.00
#
_symmetry.space_group_name_H-M   'P 1'
#
loop_
_entity.id
_entity.type
_entity.pdbx_description
1 polymer ?
#
loop_
_entity_poly.entity_id
_entity_poly.type
_entity_poly.pdbx_seq_one_letter_code
_entity_poly.pdbx_strand_id
1 'polypeptide(L)'
;MKLIIDTRSNEKTVIAIVIDKKRIKESLQTNHAHSQAVLPLIEKILSEHKLSLKDITNIEVPVDSGSYTGRRVGAAIATTLGYLLNIPVNAMKSPAQIDIPYGKDKWS
;
A
#
# COMPACT_ATOMS: atom_id res chain seq x y z
N MET A 1 2.54 7.93 -11.52
CA MET A 1 1.34 7.11 -11.28
C MET A 1 1.16 6.84 -9.81
N LYS A 2 -0.06 6.59 -9.39
CA LYS A 2 -0.37 6.32 -7.99
C LYS A 2 -0.34 4.82 -7.73
N LEU A 3 0.29 4.41 -6.63
CA LEU A 3 0.27 3.03 -6.17
C LEU A 3 -0.70 2.90 -5.01
N ILE A 4 -1.55 1.89 -5.04
CA ILE A 4 -2.50 1.61 -3.96
C ILE A 4 -2.13 0.27 -3.35
N ILE A 5 -1.96 0.26 -2.03
CA ILE A 5 -1.66 -0.96 -1.26
C ILE A 5 -2.83 -1.19 -0.31
N ASP A 6 -3.57 -2.26 -0.54
CA ASP A 6 -4.75 -2.56 0.27
C ASP A 6 -4.60 -3.93 0.93
N THR A 7 -4.36 -3.92 2.22
CA THR A 7 -4.17 -5.12 3.03
C THR A 7 -5.27 -5.25 4.10
N ARG A 8 -6.41 -4.60 3.89
CA ARG A 8 -7.50 -4.60 4.88
C ARG A 8 -8.22 -5.93 5.00
N SER A 9 -8.23 -6.72 3.94
CA SER A 9 -8.89 -8.04 3.96
C SER A 9 -8.00 -9.06 4.66
N ASN A 10 -8.58 -9.93 5.47
CA ASN A 10 -7.85 -11.03 6.06
C ASN A 10 -7.51 -12.14 5.07
N GLU A 11 -8.15 -12.11 3.90
CA GLU A 11 -8.04 -13.20 2.94
C GLU A 11 -7.11 -12.89 1.80
N LYS A 12 -7.03 -11.63 1.37
CA LYS A 12 -6.28 -11.27 0.17
C LYS A 12 -5.54 -9.96 0.32
N THR A 13 -4.51 -9.81 -0.47
CA THR A 13 -3.75 -8.57 -0.63
C THR A 13 -4.06 -8.02 -2.02
N VAL A 14 -4.36 -6.74 -2.11
CA VAL A 14 -4.66 -6.09 -3.38
C VAL A 14 -3.66 -4.97 -3.61
N ILE A 15 -3.06 -4.97 -4.78
CA ILE A 15 -2.19 -3.89 -5.23
C ILE A 15 -2.81 -3.31 -6.50
N ALA A 16 -2.85 -1.99 -6.58
CA ALA A 16 -3.39 -1.32 -7.76
C ALA A 16 -2.48 -0.18 -8.16
N ILE A 17 -2.50 0.15 -9.44
CA ILE A 17 -1.85 1.36 -9.94
C ILE A 17 -2.90 2.17 -10.71
N VAL A 18 -2.77 3.48 -10.67
CA VAL A 18 -3.64 4.38 -11.39
C VAL A 18 -2.78 5.20 -12.36
N ILE A 19 -3.04 5.01 -13.67
CA ILE A 19 -2.33 5.68 -14.74
C ILE A 19 -3.39 6.27 -15.69
N ASP A 20 -3.32 7.58 -15.94
CA ASP A 20 -4.21 8.23 -16.90
C ASP A 20 -5.69 7.88 -16.65
N LYS A 21 -6.09 7.93 -15.39
CA LYS A 21 -7.47 7.64 -14.95
C LYS A 21 -7.86 6.17 -15.06
N LYS A 22 -6.94 5.29 -15.45
CA LYS A 22 -7.19 3.85 -15.47
C LYS A 22 -6.66 3.23 -14.19
N ARG A 23 -7.47 2.35 -13.60
CA ARG A 23 -7.05 1.59 -12.42
C ARG A 23 -6.79 0.15 -12.84
N ILE A 24 -5.58 -0.31 -12.61
CA ILE A 24 -5.17 -1.69 -12.88
C ILE A 24 -4.85 -2.33 -11.54
N LYS A 25 -5.46 -3.45 -11.24
CA LYS A 25 -5.20 -4.08 -9.94
C LYS A 25 -4.91 -5.57 -10.10
N GLU A 26 -4.09 -6.06 -9.16
CA GLU A 26 -3.78 -7.47 -8.98
C GLU A 26 -4.10 -7.83 -7.56
N SER A 27 -4.55 -9.05 -7.35
CA SER A 27 -4.81 -9.53 -6.01
C SER A 27 -4.27 -10.94 -5.85
N LEU A 28 -3.93 -11.28 -4.62
CA LEU A 28 -3.43 -12.59 -4.27
C LEU A 28 -4.08 -13.04 -2.97
N GLN A 29 -4.55 -14.27 -2.95
CA GLN A 29 -5.07 -14.89 -1.74
C GLN A 29 -3.90 -15.09 -0.78
N THR A 30 -3.90 -14.45 0.36
CA THR A 30 -2.76 -14.47 1.24
C THR A 30 -3.04 -15.02 2.63
N ASN A 31 -4.30 -15.08 3.04
CA ASN A 31 -4.71 -15.65 4.33
C ASN A 31 -3.82 -15.16 5.48
N HIS A 32 -3.76 -13.84 5.67
CA HIS A 32 -2.97 -13.16 6.71
C HIS A 32 -1.48 -13.01 6.40
N ALA A 33 -1.00 -13.52 5.27
CA ALA A 33 0.42 -13.40 4.91
C ALA A 33 0.68 -12.20 4.01
N HIS A 34 0.09 -11.04 4.33
CA HIS A 34 0.19 -9.83 3.50
C HIS A 34 1.62 -9.37 3.31
N SER A 35 2.42 -9.37 4.38
CA SER A 35 3.78 -8.84 4.30
C SER A 35 4.65 -9.59 3.32
N GLN A 36 4.35 -10.84 3.07
CA GLN A 36 5.10 -11.67 2.12
C GLN A 36 4.63 -11.46 0.69
N ALA A 37 3.44 -10.91 0.48
CA ALA A 37 2.84 -10.79 -0.83
C ALA A 37 2.94 -9.39 -1.43
N VAL A 38 3.05 -8.36 -0.61
CA VAL A 38 2.93 -6.97 -1.10
C VAL A 38 4.02 -6.64 -2.11
N LEU A 39 5.29 -6.85 -1.77
CA LEU A 39 6.37 -6.49 -2.68
C LEU A 39 6.38 -7.32 -3.97
N PRO A 40 6.20 -8.65 -3.91
CA PRO A 40 6.09 -9.42 -5.16
C PRO A 40 4.94 -8.98 -6.05
N LEU A 41 3.79 -8.61 -5.48
CA LEU A 41 2.67 -8.11 -6.27
C LEU A 41 2.97 -6.76 -6.90
N ILE A 42 3.65 -5.88 -6.17
CA ILE A 42 4.05 -4.58 -6.71
C ILE A 42 5.00 -4.82 -7.89
N GLU A 43 5.99 -5.68 -7.72
CA GLU A 43 6.92 -5.99 -8.80
C GLU A 43 6.20 -6.57 -10.02
N LYS A 44 5.25 -7.47 -9.78
CA LYS A 44 4.49 -8.09 -10.85
C LYS A 44 3.72 -7.06 -11.66
N ILE A 45 2.95 -6.20 -10.98
CA ILE A 45 2.10 -5.25 -11.69
C ILE A 45 2.93 -4.20 -12.44
N LEU A 46 4.04 -3.77 -11.86
CA LEU A 46 4.93 -2.82 -12.52
C LEU A 46 5.58 -3.45 -13.74
N SER A 47 6.10 -4.66 -13.59
CA SER A 47 6.77 -5.37 -14.65
C SER A 47 5.83 -5.62 -15.85
N GLU A 48 4.60 -6.04 -15.58
CA GLU A 48 3.63 -6.31 -16.62
C GLU A 48 3.26 -5.07 -17.44
N HIS A 49 3.45 -3.90 -16.85
CA HIS A 49 3.11 -2.63 -17.51
C HIS A 49 4.34 -1.82 -17.88
N LYS A 50 5.52 -2.45 -17.84
CA LYS A 50 6.81 -1.82 -18.21
C LYS A 50 7.08 -0.57 -17.40
N LEU A 51 6.76 -0.62 -16.11
CA LEU A 51 6.96 0.48 -15.18
C LEU A 51 8.00 0.09 -14.14
N SER A 52 8.55 1.09 -13.47
CA SER A 52 9.50 0.88 -12.39
C SER A 52 9.05 1.64 -11.14
N LEU A 53 9.73 1.39 -10.02
CA LEU A 53 9.43 2.09 -8.77
C LEU A 53 9.57 3.61 -8.92
N LYS A 54 10.45 4.06 -9.81
CA LYS A 54 10.65 5.49 -10.05
C LYS A 54 9.42 6.17 -10.64
N ASP A 55 8.54 5.41 -11.25
CA ASP A 55 7.32 5.96 -11.85
C ASP A 55 6.23 6.24 -10.83
N ILE A 56 6.41 5.77 -9.60
CA ILE A 56 5.42 5.99 -8.54
C ILE A 56 5.60 7.41 -8.00
N THR A 57 4.53 8.19 -8.05
CA THR A 57 4.54 9.58 -7.58
C THR A 57 3.88 9.76 -6.24
N ASN A 58 3.01 8.84 -5.86
CA ASN A 58 2.37 8.86 -4.55
C ASN A 58 1.80 7.48 -4.24
N ILE A 59 1.59 7.22 -2.96
CA ILE A 59 1.06 5.95 -2.48
C ILE A 59 -0.22 6.22 -1.70
N GLU A 60 -1.21 5.39 -1.92
CA GLU A 60 -2.45 5.41 -1.14
C GLU A 60 -2.60 4.07 -0.43
N VAL A 61 -2.85 4.12 0.87
CA VAL A 61 -3.13 2.92 1.63
C VAL A 61 -4.42 3.13 2.42
N PRO A 62 -5.50 2.41 2.09
CA PRO A 62 -6.74 2.51 2.84
C PRO A 62 -6.56 1.98 4.26
N VAL A 63 -7.01 2.75 5.25
CA VAL A 63 -6.86 2.40 6.66
C VAL A 63 -8.14 2.62 7.46
N ASP A 64 -9.24 2.88 6.78
CA ASP A 64 -10.50 3.29 7.42
C ASP A 64 -11.39 2.14 7.87
N SER A 65 -11.08 0.92 7.45
CA SER A 65 -11.91 -0.23 7.77
C SER A 65 -11.10 -1.51 7.60
N GLY A 66 -11.69 -2.64 7.95
CA GLY A 66 -11.08 -3.94 7.75
C GLY A 66 -10.22 -4.38 8.92
N SER A 67 -9.38 -5.36 8.67
CA SER A 67 -8.53 -5.97 9.70
C SER A 67 -7.55 -4.97 10.30
N TYR A 68 -7.51 -4.90 11.61
CA TYR A 68 -6.57 -4.05 12.33
C TYR A 68 -5.12 -4.40 11.96
N THR A 69 -4.78 -5.69 12.03
CA THR A 69 -3.43 -6.14 11.68
C THR A 69 -3.11 -5.87 10.23
N GLY A 70 -4.06 -6.14 9.33
CA GLY A 70 -3.88 -5.89 7.91
C GLY A 70 -3.61 -4.42 7.60
N ARG A 71 -4.38 -3.52 8.23
CA ARG A 71 -4.17 -2.08 8.04
C ARG A 71 -2.77 -1.66 8.46
N ARG A 72 -2.27 -2.22 9.54
CA ARG A 72 -0.92 -1.90 10.02
C ARG A 72 0.16 -2.38 9.08
N VAL A 73 -0.01 -3.56 8.51
CA VAL A 73 0.96 -4.10 7.54
C VAL A 73 1.07 -3.18 6.33
N GLY A 74 -0.07 -2.81 5.74
CA GLY A 74 -0.08 -1.92 4.59
C GLY A 74 0.51 -0.57 4.90
N ALA A 75 0.14 0.01 6.04
CA ALA A 75 0.65 1.32 6.45
C ALA A 75 2.17 1.29 6.65
N ALA A 76 2.68 0.24 7.29
CA ALA A 76 4.12 0.12 7.53
C ALA A 76 4.89 0.03 6.22
N ILE A 77 4.42 -0.80 5.29
CA ILE A 77 5.08 -0.96 4.00
C ILE A 77 5.00 0.32 3.19
N ALA A 78 3.82 0.95 3.15
CA ALA A 78 3.64 2.20 2.40
C ALA A 78 4.53 3.31 2.95
N THR A 79 4.62 3.43 4.27
CA THR A 79 5.45 4.44 4.91
C THR A 79 6.92 4.21 4.56
N THR A 80 7.37 2.97 4.61
CA THR A 80 8.75 2.63 4.26
C THR A 80 9.05 2.97 2.80
N LEU A 81 8.17 2.57 1.89
CA LEU A 81 8.35 2.88 0.47
C LEU A 81 8.31 4.39 0.21
N GLY A 82 7.38 5.09 0.84
CA GLY A 82 7.29 6.53 0.69
C GLY A 82 8.55 7.23 1.15
N TYR A 83 9.12 6.77 2.24
CA TYR A 83 10.38 7.30 2.75
C TYR A 83 11.53 7.03 1.78
N LEU A 84 11.65 5.79 1.32
CA LEU A 84 12.74 5.40 0.42
C LEU A 84 12.66 6.10 -0.93
N LEU A 85 11.46 6.29 -1.46
CA LEU A 85 11.25 6.91 -2.75
C LEU A 85 11.06 8.42 -2.64
N ASN A 86 10.95 8.94 -1.43
CA ASN A 86 10.72 10.36 -1.16
C ASN A 86 9.44 10.87 -1.83
N ILE A 87 8.35 10.14 -1.63
CA ILE A 87 7.05 10.47 -2.21
C ILE A 87 5.99 10.47 -1.11
N PRO A 88 4.90 11.20 -1.30
CA PRO A 88 3.85 11.28 -0.28
C PRO A 88 3.05 9.98 -0.18
N VAL A 89 2.56 9.71 1.02
CA VAL A 89 1.68 8.60 1.31
C VAL A 89 0.38 9.18 1.87
N ASN A 90 -0.75 8.77 1.29
CA ASN A 90 -2.07 9.30 1.65
C ASN A 90 -2.11 10.82 1.62
N ALA A 91 -1.51 11.39 0.57
CA ALA A 91 -1.44 12.84 0.34
C ALA A 91 -0.70 13.63 1.44
N MET A 92 0.02 12.97 2.32
CA MET A 92 0.86 13.64 3.31
C MET A 92 2.16 14.11 2.67
N LYS A 93 2.57 15.34 2.95
CA LYS A 93 3.81 15.87 2.40
C LYS A 93 5.04 15.15 2.92
N SER A 94 4.98 14.69 4.17
CA SER A 94 6.03 13.87 4.75
C SER A 94 5.61 12.41 4.69
N PRO A 95 6.44 11.50 4.18
CA PRO A 95 6.06 10.10 4.13
C PRO A 95 6.17 9.38 5.48
N ALA A 96 6.57 10.08 6.52
CA ALA A 96 6.99 9.43 7.76
C ALA A 96 5.86 8.83 8.57
N GLN A 97 4.62 9.31 8.43
CA GLN A 97 3.54 8.90 9.32
C GLN A 97 2.23 8.69 8.58
N ILE A 98 1.55 7.64 8.94
CA ILE A 98 0.19 7.38 8.52
C ILE A 98 -0.63 7.17 9.79
N ASP A 99 -1.68 7.98 9.95
CA ASP A 99 -2.60 7.81 11.06
C ASP A 99 -3.55 6.66 10.77
N ILE A 100 -3.39 5.60 11.54
CA ILE A 100 -4.32 4.48 11.49
C ILE A 100 -5.32 4.69 12.61
N PRO A 101 -6.63 4.69 12.32
CA PRO A 101 -7.62 4.97 13.36
C PRO A 101 -7.77 3.77 14.30
N TYR A 102 -6.95 3.74 15.30
CA TYR A 102 -7.14 2.82 16.41
C TYR A 102 -8.21 3.42 17.31
N GLY A 103 -9.03 2.62 17.87
CA GLY A 103 -9.95 3.10 18.87
C GLY A 103 -9.20 3.66 20.08
N LYS A 104 -8.08 3.07 20.41
CA LYS A 104 -7.22 3.52 21.45
C LYS A 104 -5.79 3.19 21.07
N ASP A 105 -4.97 4.19 20.98
CA ASP A 105 -3.61 4.01 20.56
C ASP A 105 -2.75 3.50 21.70
N LYS A 106 -2.25 2.31 21.54
CA LYS A 106 -1.38 1.69 22.53
C LYS A 106 0.10 1.90 22.23
N TRP A 107 0.39 2.55 21.15
CA TRP A 107 1.77 2.69 20.67
C TRP A 107 2.34 4.05 20.95
N SER A 108 1.53 4.94 21.40
CA SER A 108 1.97 6.27 21.75
C SER A 108 2.68 6.27 23.11
#